data_d1141f66795dde47e5c28076ec3e0267
#
_entry.id   d1141f66795dde47e5c28076ec3e0267
#
_cell.length_a   1.000
_cell.length_b   1.000
_cell.length_c   1.000
_cell.angle_alpha   90.00
_cell.angle_beta   90.00
_cell.angle_gamma   90.00
#
_symmetry.space_group_name_H-M   'P 1'
#
loop_
_entity.id
_entity.type
_entity.pdbx_description
1 polymer ?
#
loop_
_entity_poly.entity_id
_entity_poly.type
_entity_poly.pdbx_seq_one_letter_code
_entity_poly.pdbx_strand_id
1 'polypeptide(L)'
;MQETETMADQLHLPKARYALALLLAINMLNYIDRQALYAVFPLIKADLNLSDTALGFLGSAFMFCYILSAPLFGRLGDRMNRARLAAGGLAIWSFATMLSGIVSSYSGLLASRSLVGVGEASFGTVSPGLVADYFGREQRGRVMALFFLAIPVGSAMGYVLGGQLGQRFGWQEAFLIVGLPGLLLTIPLWRLLDPGRGTEPSCEHSISPGITKVLEELLANRTFVNATLSMTAMTFALGGLAQWVPSFLNRSFGLDVGRGNLLFGAITVVSGIVGTLAGGWLGDRMKKRAPAGQLHVTAAGFVLGAPLAVVAILSPSLPLCLAAIALAEFFLFLNTGPLNTVLVDVLRPDRRATGFAITIFTIHALGDAISPAIIGSLSDIWGLRSALLITPLAVAVAAVFALRGCRFVEADQQTAESNLL
;
A
#
# COMPACT_ATOMS: atom_id res chain seq x y z
N MET A 1 21.62 -39.76 8.74
CA MET A 1 20.33 -39.02 8.57
C MET A 1 20.46 -37.50 8.59
N GLN A 2 21.46 -36.93 9.23
CA GLN A 2 21.71 -35.45 9.24
C GLN A 2 22.41 -34.90 7.98
N GLU A 3 23.17 -35.70 7.24
CA GLU A 3 23.88 -35.24 6.03
C GLU A 3 22.99 -35.15 4.79
N THR A 4 21.88 -35.88 4.76
CA THR A 4 20.93 -35.84 3.63
C THR A 4 20.00 -34.61 3.68
N GLU A 5 19.70 -34.07 4.85
CA GLU A 5 18.93 -32.82 4.99
C GLU A 5 19.72 -31.59 4.53
N THR A 6 21.04 -31.54 4.79
CA THR A 6 21.90 -30.41 4.39
C THR A 6 22.11 -30.30 2.89
N MET A 7 22.10 -31.41 2.13
CA MET A 7 22.25 -31.39 0.66
C MET A 7 20.95 -30.97 -0.05
N ALA A 8 19.80 -31.38 0.45
CA ALA A 8 18.50 -30.94 -0.06
C ALA A 8 18.28 -29.44 0.19
N ASP A 9 18.66 -28.92 1.36
CA ASP A 9 18.59 -27.49 1.69
C ASP A 9 19.51 -26.64 0.80
N GLN A 10 20.71 -27.12 0.49
CA GLN A 10 21.66 -26.39 -0.38
C GLN A 10 21.21 -26.35 -1.84
N LEU A 11 20.47 -27.34 -2.34
CA LEU A 11 19.91 -27.38 -3.69
C LEU A 11 18.65 -26.48 -3.85
N HIS A 12 17.95 -26.17 -2.75
CA HIS A 12 16.76 -25.30 -2.77
C HIS A 12 17.10 -23.80 -2.66
N LEU A 13 18.21 -23.43 -2.01
CA LEU A 13 18.63 -22.04 -1.79
C LEU A 13 18.77 -21.21 -3.08
N PRO A 14 19.41 -21.68 -4.18
CA PRO A 14 19.50 -20.90 -5.41
C PRO A 14 18.13 -20.65 -6.05
N LYS A 15 17.22 -21.64 -6.00
CA LYS A 15 15.85 -21.53 -6.54
C LYS A 15 15.00 -20.56 -5.70
N ALA A 16 15.11 -20.60 -4.38
CA ALA A 16 14.42 -19.69 -3.48
C ALA A 16 14.89 -18.22 -3.65
N ARG A 17 16.20 -18.00 -3.81
CA ARG A 17 16.75 -16.66 -4.09
C ARG A 17 16.30 -16.12 -5.44
N TYR A 18 16.27 -16.96 -6.48
CA TYR A 18 15.73 -16.58 -7.77
C TYR A 18 14.25 -16.23 -7.69
N ALA A 19 13.43 -17.03 -6.99
CA ALA A 19 12.02 -16.76 -6.77
C ALA A 19 11.81 -15.42 -6.06
N LEU A 20 12.60 -15.16 -4.99
CA LEU A 20 12.53 -13.90 -4.27
C LEU A 20 12.90 -12.71 -5.16
N ALA A 21 13.99 -12.80 -5.91
CA ALA A 21 14.43 -11.72 -6.80
C ALA A 21 13.38 -11.43 -7.88
N LEU A 22 12.78 -12.46 -8.47
CA LEU A 22 11.72 -12.34 -9.46
C LEU A 22 10.46 -11.70 -8.86
N LEU A 23 9.98 -12.23 -7.72
CA LEU A 23 8.78 -11.72 -7.05
C LEU A 23 8.99 -10.29 -6.53
N LEU A 24 10.19 -9.95 -6.05
CA LEU A 24 10.56 -8.60 -5.65
C LEU A 24 10.55 -7.64 -6.85
N ALA A 25 11.15 -8.03 -7.97
CA ALA A 25 11.14 -7.21 -9.19
C ALA A 25 9.71 -6.96 -9.69
N ILE A 26 8.84 -7.97 -9.67
CA ILE A 26 7.44 -7.84 -10.05
C ILE A 26 6.68 -6.94 -9.06
N ASN A 27 6.94 -7.08 -7.75
CA ASN A 27 6.34 -6.21 -6.75
C ASN A 27 6.77 -4.74 -6.92
N MET A 28 8.04 -4.50 -7.30
CA MET A 28 8.51 -3.15 -7.65
C MET A 28 7.76 -2.60 -8.87
N LEU A 29 7.61 -3.40 -9.93
CA LEU A 29 6.84 -2.99 -11.11
C LEU A 29 5.39 -2.66 -10.78
N ASN A 30 4.76 -3.41 -9.89
CA ASN A 30 3.41 -3.15 -9.42
C ASN A 30 3.26 -1.73 -8.87
N TYR A 31 4.19 -1.29 -8.00
CA TYR A 31 4.16 0.06 -7.45
C TYR A 31 4.63 1.13 -8.45
N ILE A 32 5.54 0.79 -9.38
CA ILE A 32 5.92 1.68 -10.48
C ILE A 32 4.69 2.01 -11.34
N ASP A 33 3.91 1.00 -11.74
CA ASP A 33 2.70 1.17 -12.56
C ASP A 33 1.66 2.08 -11.91
N ARG A 34 1.44 1.90 -10.60
CA ARG A 34 0.50 2.74 -9.84
C ARG A 34 0.91 4.20 -9.84
N GLN A 35 2.16 4.48 -9.50
CA GLN A 35 2.65 5.85 -9.32
C GLN A 35 2.92 6.55 -10.66
N ALA A 36 3.26 5.80 -11.72
CA ALA A 36 3.42 6.35 -13.06
C ALA A 36 2.15 7.06 -13.57
N LEU A 37 0.96 6.51 -13.26
CA LEU A 37 -0.31 7.18 -13.57
C LEU A 37 -0.40 8.57 -12.93
N TYR A 38 -0.14 8.65 -11.63
CA TYR A 38 -0.26 9.89 -10.87
C TYR A 38 0.80 10.92 -11.29
N ALA A 39 1.99 10.43 -11.65
CA ALA A 39 3.08 11.25 -12.15
C ALA A 39 2.72 12.02 -13.43
N VAL A 40 1.91 11.42 -14.31
CA VAL A 40 1.56 12.01 -15.61
C VAL A 40 0.17 12.69 -15.63
N PHE A 41 -0.52 12.81 -14.51
CA PHE A 41 -1.83 13.48 -14.42
C PHE A 41 -1.88 14.86 -15.07
N PRO A 42 -0.88 15.76 -14.89
CA PRO A 42 -0.91 17.06 -15.55
C PRO A 42 -0.92 16.94 -17.08
N LEU A 43 -0.23 15.95 -17.64
CA LEU A 43 -0.17 15.70 -19.09
C LEU A 43 -1.48 15.13 -19.60
N ILE A 44 -2.03 14.12 -18.93
CA ILE A 44 -3.33 13.52 -19.28
C ILE A 44 -4.44 14.58 -19.22
N LYS A 45 -4.43 15.44 -18.17
CA LYS A 45 -5.40 16.52 -18.02
C LYS A 45 -5.38 17.48 -19.21
N ALA A 46 -4.19 17.90 -19.62
CA ALA A 46 -4.02 18.84 -20.71
C ALA A 46 -4.41 18.24 -22.07
N ASP A 47 -4.03 16.98 -22.33
CA ASP A 47 -4.26 16.30 -23.61
C ASP A 47 -5.72 15.93 -23.81
N LEU A 48 -6.35 15.34 -22.79
CA LEU A 48 -7.76 14.88 -22.86
C LEU A 48 -8.77 15.91 -22.33
N ASN A 49 -8.31 17.10 -21.92
CA ASN A 49 -9.14 18.18 -21.35
C ASN A 49 -10.05 17.70 -20.22
N LEU A 50 -9.51 16.95 -19.26
CA LEU A 50 -10.26 16.32 -18.18
C LEU A 50 -10.43 17.25 -16.97
N SER A 51 -11.55 17.05 -16.23
CA SER A 51 -11.72 17.60 -14.88
C SER A 51 -10.84 16.87 -13.87
N ASP A 52 -10.60 17.46 -12.70
CA ASP A 52 -9.89 16.79 -11.62
C ASP A 52 -10.72 15.63 -11.05
N THR A 53 -12.04 15.76 -11.03
CA THR A 53 -12.95 14.64 -10.73
C THR A 53 -12.68 13.43 -11.62
N ALA A 54 -12.57 13.62 -12.92
CA ALA A 54 -12.30 12.54 -13.87
C ALA A 54 -10.94 11.88 -13.61
N LEU A 55 -9.89 12.67 -13.34
CA LEU A 55 -8.56 12.15 -12.95
C LEU A 55 -8.61 11.37 -11.65
N GLY A 56 -9.33 11.88 -10.63
CA GLY A 56 -9.52 11.20 -9.36
C GLY A 56 -10.16 9.82 -9.53
N PHE A 57 -11.17 9.72 -10.40
CA PHE A 57 -11.81 8.45 -10.70
C PHE A 57 -10.90 7.42 -11.38
N LEU A 58 -9.86 7.82 -12.12
CA LEU A 58 -8.88 6.86 -12.68
C LEU A 58 -8.16 6.06 -11.59
N GLY A 59 -7.75 6.74 -10.50
CA GLY A 59 -7.15 6.07 -9.35
C GLY A 59 -8.16 5.27 -8.53
N SER A 60 -9.35 5.86 -8.28
CA SER A 60 -10.43 5.20 -7.55
C SER A 60 -10.92 3.92 -8.23
N ALA A 61 -11.13 3.95 -9.55
CA ALA A 61 -11.60 2.79 -10.32
C ALA A 61 -10.60 1.62 -10.24
N PHE A 62 -9.30 1.92 -10.34
CA PHE A 62 -8.25 0.93 -10.12
C PHE A 62 -8.42 0.24 -8.76
N MET A 63 -8.52 1.01 -7.68
CA MET A 63 -8.58 0.48 -6.32
C MET A 63 -9.89 -0.28 -6.06
N PHE A 64 -11.03 0.21 -6.55
CA PHE A 64 -12.31 -0.52 -6.45
C PHE A 64 -12.25 -1.88 -7.15
N CYS A 65 -11.72 -1.94 -8.38
CA CYS A 65 -11.57 -3.20 -9.09
C CYS A 65 -10.59 -4.16 -8.39
N TYR A 66 -9.51 -3.61 -7.81
CA TYR A 66 -8.57 -4.39 -7.00
C TYR A 66 -9.26 -5.03 -5.80
N ILE A 67 -9.96 -4.24 -4.98
CA ILE A 67 -10.64 -4.71 -3.76
C ILE A 67 -11.71 -5.77 -4.08
N LEU A 68 -12.51 -5.52 -5.12
CA LEU A 68 -13.57 -6.46 -5.53
C LEU A 68 -13.02 -7.78 -6.07
N SER A 69 -11.85 -7.73 -6.72
CA SER A 69 -11.23 -8.91 -7.32
C SER A 69 -10.39 -9.73 -6.32
N ALA A 70 -9.85 -9.10 -5.28
CA ALA A 70 -8.95 -9.74 -4.32
C ALA A 70 -9.55 -11.00 -3.64
N PRO A 71 -10.82 -11.02 -3.17
CA PRO A 71 -11.42 -12.22 -2.58
C PRO A 71 -11.56 -13.39 -3.57
N LEU A 72 -11.82 -13.07 -4.85
CA LEU A 72 -11.89 -14.07 -5.91
C LEU A 72 -10.51 -14.71 -6.13
N PHE A 73 -9.47 -13.90 -6.27
CA PHE A 73 -8.11 -14.40 -6.46
C PHE A 73 -7.56 -15.10 -5.22
N GLY A 74 -7.97 -14.71 -4.02
CA GLY A 74 -7.70 -15.46 -2.81
C GLY A 74 -8.21 -16.90 -2.90
N ARG A 75 -9.48 -17.07 -3.25
CA ARG A 75 -10.09 -18.41 -3.43
C ARG A 75 -9.48 -19.22 -4.58
N LEU A 76 -9.16 -18.56 -5.70
CA LEU A 76 -8.47 -19.20 -6.81
C LEU A 76 -7.05 -19.61 -6.43
N GLY A 77 -6.32 -18.76 -5.70
CA GLY A 77 -5.00 -19.05 -5.14
C GLY A 77 -5.02 -20.25 -4.19
N ASP A 78 -6.17 -20.54 -3.54
CA ASP A 78 -6.34 -21.73 -2.72
C ASP A 78 -6.49 -23.03 -3.51
N ARG A 79 -6.90 -22.96 -4.76
CA ARG A 79 -7.22 -24.12 -5.58
C ARG A 79 -6.27 -24.34 -6.75
N MET A 80 -5.55 -23.30 -7.15
CA MET A 80 -4.69 -23.30 -8.33
C MET A 80 -3.22 -23.12 -7.95
N ASN A 81 -2.34 -23.35 -8.91
CA ASN A 81 -0.92 -23.00 -8.79
C ASN A 81 -0.80 -21.47 -8.69
N ARG A 82 -0.27 -20.97 -7.55
CA ARG A 82 -0.18 -19.54 -7.21
C ARG A 82 0.75 -18.78 -8.16
N ALA A 83 1.85 -19.39 -8.60
CA ALA A 83 2.78 -18.76 -9.53
C ALA A 83 2.13 -18.54 -10.91
N ARG A 84 1.37 -19.51 -11.41
CA ARG A 84 0.64 -19.37 -12.68
C ARG A 84 -0.51 -18.36 -12.57
N LEU A 85 -1.23 -18.34 -11.43
CA LEU A 85 -2.28 -17.37 -11.18
C LEU A 85 -1.71 -15.95 -11.16
N ALA A 86 -0.62 -15.72 -10.43
CA ALA A 86 0.09 -14.45 -10.39
C ALA A 86 0.63 -14.05 -11.77
N ALA A 87 1.14 -15.00 -12.57
CA ALA A 87 1.63 -14.73 -13.93
C ALA A 87 0.50 -14.31 -14.88
N GLY A 88 -0.67 -14.97 -14.79
CA GLY A 88 -1.86 -14.53 -15.53
C GLY A 88 -2.28 -13.11 -15.19
N GLY A 89 -2.31 -12.77 -13.89
CA GLY A 89 -2.58 -11.40 -13.47
C GLY A 89 -1.53 -10.41 -13.93
N LEU A 90 -0.23 -10.76 -13.85
CA LEU A 90 0.87 -9.94 -14.35
C LEU A 90 0.71 -9.63 -15.85
N ALA A 91 0.36 -10.64 -16.66
CA ALA A 91 0.09 -10.44 -18.07
C ALA A 91 -1.08 -9.47 -18.30
N ILE A 92 -2.17 -9.65 -17.55
CA ILE A 92 -3.38 -8.80 -17.66
C ILE A 92 -3.05 -7.36 -17.31
N TRP A 93 -2.43 -7.08 -16.13
CA TRP A 93 -2.19 -5.68 -15.75
C TRP A 93 -1.13 -5.02 -16.62
N SER A 94 -0.07 -5.73 -17.01
CA SER A 94 0.96 -5.17 -17.88
C SER A 94 0.42 -4.84 -19.27
N PHE A 95 -0.42 -5.71 -19.84
CA PHE A 95 -1.13 -5.43 -21.07
C PHE A 95 -2.09 -4.24 -20.91
N ALA A 96 -2.83 -4.17 -19.81
CA ALA A 96 -3.74 -3.07 -19.52
C ALA A 96 -2.99 -1.74 -19.31
N THR A 97 -1.80 -1.78 -18.68
CA THR A 97 -0.91 -0.59 -18.56
C THR A 97 -0.48 -0.12 -19.95
N MET A 98 -0.03 -1.03 -20.83
CA MET A 98 0.32 -0.67 -22.21
C MET A 98 -0.90 -0.17 -22.99
N LEU A 99 -2.08 -0.79 -22.78
CA LEU A 99 -3.33 -0.35 -23.40
C LEU A 99 -3.67 1.10 -22.98
N SER A 100 -3.36 1.50 -21.73
CA SER A 100 -3.52 2.89 -21.29
C SER A 100 -2.71 3.87 -22.14
N GLY A 101 -1.58 3.46 -22.73
CA GLY A 101 -0.77 4.27 -23.65
C GLY A 101 -1.29 4.30 -25.10
N ILE A 102 -2.25 3.47 -25.45
CA ILE A 102 -2.78 3.39 -26.84
C ILE A 102 -4.14 4.09 -26.94
N VAL A 103 -4.91 4.10 -25.84
CA VAL A 103 -6.25 4.69 -25.85
C VAL A 103 -6.18 6.21 -25.87
N SER A 104 -7.10 6.84 -26.62
CA SER A 104 -7.21 8.29 -26.79
C SER A 104 -8.47 8.89 -26.13
N SER A 105 -9.17 8.12 -25.31
CA SER A 105 -10.41 8.55 -24.66
C SER A 105 -10.37 8.28 -23.15
N TYR A 106 -11.10 9.11 -22.40
CA TYR A 106 -11.26 8.92 -20.95
C TYR A 106 -11.85 7.55 -20.60
N SER A 107 -12.89 7.11 -21.31
CA SER A 107 -13.52 5.81 -21.06
C SER A 107 -12.59 4.64 -21.33
N GLY A 108 -11.77 4.72 -22.37
CA GLY A 108 -10.72 3.73 -22.64
C GLY A 108 -9.67 3.70 -21.55
N LEU A 109 -9.22 4.87 -21.09
CA LEU A 109 -8.25 4.98 -20.00
C LEU A 109 -8.83 4.46 -18.68
N LEU A 110 -10.10 4.77 -18.36
CA LEU A 110 -10.79 4.27 -17.18
C LEU A 110 -10.92 2.75 -17.20
N ALA A 111 -11.32 2.18 -18.35
CA ALA A 111 -11.43 0.73 -18.52
C ALA A 111 -10.07 0.02 -18.38
N SER A 112 -9.01 0.56 -18.99
CA SER A 112 -7.67 -0.01 -18.88
C SER A 112 -7.16 0.07 -17.43
N ARG A 113 -7.37 1.17 -16.70
CA ARG A 113 -6.98 1.30 -15.29
C ARG A 113 -7.78 0.37 -14.37
N SER A 114 -9.06 0.15 -14.65
CA SER A 114 -9.88 -0.85 -13.96
C SER A 114 -9.32 -2.26 -14.16
N LEU A 115 -8.91 -2.59 -15.38
CA LEU A 115 -8.32 -3.89 -15.71
C LEU A 115 -6.94 -4.09 -15.06
N VAL A 116 -6.14 -3.01 -14.91
CA VAL A 116 -4.91 -3.04 -14.11
C VAL A 116 -5.22 -3.47 -12.68
N GLY A 117 -6.25 -2.88 -12.05
CA GLY A 117 -6.67 -3.25 -10.68
C GLY A 117 -7.03 -4.72 -10.53
N VAL A 118 -7.76 -5.28 -11.50
CA VAL A 118 -8.09 -6.71 -11.53
C VAL A 118 -6.82 -7.58 -11.62
N GLY A 119 -5.91 -7.27 -12.54
CA GLY A 119 -4.67 -8.02 -12.72
C GLY A 119 -3.76 -7.98 -11.49
N GLU A 120 -3.56 -6.80 -10.91
CA GLU A 120 -2.71 -6.62 -9.72
C GLU A 120 -3.26 -7.32 -8.48
N ALA A 121 -4.59 -7.42 -8.33
CA ALA A 121 -5.22 -8.13 -7.23
C ALA A 121 -4.81 -9.61 -7.16
N SER A 122 -4.57 -10.25 -8.31
CA SER A 122 -4.12 -11.64 -8.36
C SER A 122 -2.72 -11.82 -7.76
N PHE A 123 -1.78 -10.93 -8.11
CA PHE A 123 -0.42 -10.96 -7.56
C PHE A 123 -0.41 -10.57 -6.08
N GLY A 124 -1.07 -9.47 -5.72
CA GLY A 124 -1.09 -8.96 -4.36
C GLY A 124 -1.64 -9.95 -3.33
N THR A 125 -2.61 -10.78 -3.74
CA THR A 125 -3.22 -11.80 -2.87
C THR A 125 -2.34 -13.03 -2.65
N VAL A 126 -1.63 -13.50 -3.68
CA VAL A 126 -0.93 -14.79 -3.59
C VAL A 126 0.58 -14.66 -3.35
N SER A 127 1.19 -13.53 -3.75
CA SER A 127 2.65 -13.40 -3.71
C SER A 127 3.25 -13.40 -2.30
N PRO A 128 2.65 -12.79 -1.25
CA PRO A 128 3.22 -12.87 0.10
C PRO A 128 3.28 -14.30 0.64
N GLY A 129 2.21 -15.09 0.41
CA GLY A 129 2.18 -16.50 0.77
C GLY A 129 3.20 -17.33 -0.02
N LEU A 130 3.32 -17.07 -1.32
CA LEU A 130 4.29 -17.73 -2.17
C LEU A 130 5.74 -17.46 -1.71
N VAL A 131 6.07 -16.19 -1.39
CA VAL A 131 7.37 -15.82 -0.81
C VAL A 131 7.61 -16.53 0.52
N ALA A 132 6.62 -16.54 1.43
CA ALA A 132 6.76 -17.17 2.73
C ALA A 132 7.04 -18.68 2.66
N ASP A 133 6.49 -19.38 1.64
CA ASP A 133 6.65 -20.83 1.49
C ASP A 133 7.98 -21.24 0.83
N TYR A 134 8.70 -20.30 0.21
CA TYR A 134 10.06 -20.55 -0.28
C TYR A 134 11.12 -20.51 0.81
N PHE A 135 10.81 -19.98 2.00
CA PHE A 135 11.80 -19.75 3.07
C PHE A 135 11.33 -20.32 4.40
N GLY A 136 12.27 -20.90 5.14
CA GLY A 136 12.02 -21.41 6.49
C GLY A 136 11.60 -20.31 7.47
N ARG A 137 10.95 -20.69 8.57
CA ARG A 137 10.40 -19.78 9.59
C ARG A 137 11.38 -18.72 10.09
N GLU A 138 12.66 -19.10 10.27
CA GLU A 138 13.71 -18.21 10.78
C GLU A 138 14.05 -17.07 9.82
N GLN A 139 13.92 -17.28 8.51
CA GLN A 139 14.25 -16.32 7.47
C GLN A 139 13.05 -15.49 7.01
N ARG A 140 11.82 -15.95 7.26
CA ARG A 140 10.58 -15.31 6.77
C ARG A 140 10.50 -13.82 7.08
N GLY A 141 10.83 -13.41 8.30
CA GLY A 141 10.79 -12.00 8.69
C GLY A 141 11.68 -11.10 7.82
N ARG A 142 12.92 -11.51 7.57
CA ARG A 142 13.87 -10.77 6.74
C ARG A 142 13.43 -10.73 5.27
N VAL A 143 12.96 -11.85 4.75
CA VAL A 143 12.54 -11.98 3.36
C VAL A 143 11.28 -11.18 3.09
N MET A 144 10.31 -11.19 4.00
CA MET A 144 9.10 -10.38 3.92
C MET A 144 9.41 -8.88 4.03
N ALA A 145 10.32 -8.49 4.93
CA ALA A 145 10.77 -7.10 5.00
C ALA A 145 11.39 -6.64 3.67
N LEU A 146 12.25 -7.46 3.05
CA LEU A 146 12.82 -7.17 1.73
C LEU A 146 11.74 -7.11 0.64
N PHE A 147 10.78 -8.04 0.65
CA PHE A 147 9.68 -8.05 -0.31
C PHE A 147 8.82 -6.79 -0.22
N PHE A 148 8.51 -6.32 0.99
CA PHE A 148 7.73 -5.11 1.20
C PHE A 148 8.55 -3.81 1.01
N LEU A 149 9.88 -3.88 0.99
CA LEU A 149 10.73 -2.73 0.62
C LEU A 149 10.48 -2.28 -0.83
N ALA A 150 9.92 -3.16 -1.67
CA ALA A 150 9.45 -2.81 -3.01
C ALA A 150 8.40 -1.68 -3.00
N ILE A 151 7.63 -1.52 -1.92
CA ILE A 151 6.56 -0.51 -1.84
C ILE A 151 7.15 0.91 -1.92
N PRO A 152 7.98 1.39 -0.98
CA PRO A 152 8.50 2.74 -1.05
C PRO A 152 9.47 2.94 -2.23
N VAL A 153 10.29 1.94 -2.55
CA VAL A 153 11.26 2.04 -3.65
C VAL A 153 10.55 2.05 -5.01
N GLY A 154 9.60 1.12 -5.23
CA GLY A 154 8.81 1.06 -6.45
C GLY A 154 7.94 2.31 -6.64
N SER A 155 7.35 2.83 -5.56
CA SER A 155 6.58 4.08 -5.62
C SER A 155 7.43 5.27 -6.04
N ALA A 156 8.60 5.45 -5.42
CA ALA A 156 9.51 6.52 -5.80
C ALA A 156 9.99 6.38 -7.25
N MET A 157 10.36 5.16 -7.67
CA MET A 157 10.72 4.88 -9.07
C MET A 157 9.57 5.17 -10.02
N GLY A 158 8.33 4.86 -9.64
CA GLY A 158 7.14 5.15 -10.44
C GLY A 158 6.93 6.63 -10.68
N TYR A 159 7.09 7.46 -9.65
CA TYR A 159 7.08 8.92 -9.83
C TYR A 159 8.22 9.39 -10.75
N VAL A 160 9.45 8.93 -10.49
CA VAL A 160 10.61 9.35 -11.28
C VAL A 160 10.48 8.90 -12.73
N LEU A 161 10.22 7.64 -12.98
CA LEU A 161 10.10 7.08 -14.34
C LEU A 161 8.88 7.66 -15.07
N GLY A 162 7.70 7.64 -14.42
CA GLY A 162 6.49 8.22 -15.01
C GLY A 162 6.66 9.70 -15.34
N GLY A 163 7.24 10.48 -14.42
CA GLY A 163 7.50 11.90 -14.63
C GLY A 163 8.52 12.17 -15.73
N GLN A 164 9.66 11.49 -15.73
CA GLN A 164 10.72 11.70 -16.73
C GLN A 164 10.33 11.20 -18.13
N LEU A 165 9.72 10.01 -18.20
CA LEU A 165 9.26 9.47 -19.48
C LEU A 165 8.10 10.31 -20.03
N GLY A 166 7.12 10.65 -19.16
CA GLY A 166 6.00 11.50 -19.55
C GLY A 166 6.42 12.87 -20.03
N GLN A 167 7.41 13.51 -19.36
CA GLN A 167 7.95 14.81 -19.77
C GLN A 167 8.68 14.76 -21.12
N ARG A 168 9.39 13.66 -21.42
CA ARG A 168 10.24 13.56 -22.62
C ARG A 168 9.51 13.02 -23.85
N PHE A 169 8.63 12.06 -23.65
CA PHE A 169 8.02 11.27 -24.73
C PHE A 169 6.52 11.43 -24.81
N GLY A 170 5.86 11.89 -23.73
CA GLY A 170 4.42 11.90 -23.58
C GLY A 170 3.93 10.83 -22.60
N TRP A 171 2.68 10.99 -22.12
CA TRP A 171 2.11 10.08 -21.13
C TRP A 171 1.78 8.71 -21.74
N GLN A 172 1.48 8.65 -23.03
CA GLN A 172 1.19 7.43 -23.78
C GLN A 172 2.42 6.51 -23.79
N GLU A 173 3.55 7.04 -24.21
CA GLU A 173 4.82 6.33 -24.29
C GLU A 173 5.31 5.91 -22.90
N ALA A 174 5.06 6.73 -21.88
CA ALA A 174 5.38 6.35 -20.50
C ALA A 174 4.69 5.07 -20.09
N PHE A 175 3.39 4.90 -20.38
CA PHE A 175 2.66 3.65 -20.08
C PHE A 175 3.15 2.46 -20.92
N LEU A 176 3.48 2.66 -22.18
CA LEU A 176 4.03 1.59 -23.02
C LEU A 176 5.36 1.09 -22.48
N ILE A 177 6.26 2.01 -22.09
CA ILE A 177 7.60 1.67 -21.56
C ILE A 177 7.49 0.99 -20.19
N VAL A 178 6.61 1.49 -19.31
CA VAL A 178 6.45 0.96 -17.95
C VAL A 178 5.75 -0.41 -17.95
N GLY A 179 4.78 -0.63 -18.84
CA GLY A 179 4.06 -1.90 -18.93
C GLY A 179 4.87 -3.05 -19.57
N LEU A 180 5.79 -2.74 -20.48
CA LEU A 180 6.55 -3.75 -21.24
C LEU A 180 7.36 -4.73 -20.35
N PRO A 181 8.12 -4.29 -19.32
CA PRO A 181 8.88 -5.20 -18.46
C PRO A 181 8.01 -6.27 -17.78
N GLY A 182 6.78 -5.93 -17.40
CA GLY A 182 5.87 -6.89 -16.78
C GLY A 182 5.45 -8.01 -17.72
N LEU A 183 5.20 -7.72 -19.00
CA LEU A 183 4.94 -8.76 -20.00
C LEU A 183 6.13 -9.70 -20.16
N LEU A 184 7.35 -9.18 -20.16
CA LEU A 184 8.56 -9.99 -20.23
C LEU A 184 8.73 -10.88 -18.99
N LEU A 185 8.42 -10.36 -17.79
CA LEU A 185 8.52 -11.12 -16.54
C LEU A 185 7.37 -12.12 -16.34
N THR A 186 6.34 -12.08 -17.17
CA THR A 186 5.25 -13.08 -17.15
C THR A 186 5.79 -14.48 -17.44
N ILE A 187 6.72 -14.62 -18.39
CA ILE A 187 7.26 -15.93 -18.81
C ILE A 187 8.04 -16.61 -17.66
N PRO A 188 9.03 -15.96 -17.03
CA PRO A 188 9.74 -16.56 -15.91
C PRO A 188 8.83 -16.80 -14.69
N LEU A 189 7.82 -15.96 -14.44
CA LEU A 189 6.86 -16.18 -13.36
C LEU A 189 5.95 -17.38 -13.64
N TRP A 190 5.50 -17.56 -14.88
CA TRP A 190 4.71 -18.73 -15.28
C TRP A 190 5.47 -20.05 -15.10
N ARG A 191 6.80 -20.02 -15.33
CA ARG A 191 7.70 -21.18 -15.16
C ARG A 191 8.17 -21.37 -13.72
N LEU A 192 7.87 -20.43 -12.83
CA LEU A 192 8.24 -20.55 -11.43
C LEU A 192 7.50 -21.72 -10.79
N LEU A 193 8.23 -22.57 -10.09
CA LEU A 193 7.63 -23.68 -9.36
C LEU A 193 6.87 -23.12 -8.14
N ASP A 194 5.62 -23.51 -7.95
CA ASP A 194 4.94 -23.29 -6.68
C ASP A 194 5.46 -24.33 -5.67
N PRO A 195 6.11 -23.94 -4.56
CA PRO A 195 6.66 -24.89 -3.60
C PRO A 195 5.60 -25.74 -2.90
N GLY A 196 4.32 -25.49 -3.21
CA GLY A 196 3.22 -26.08 -2.49
C GLY A 196 2.98 -25.34 -1.16
N ARG A 197 1.87 -25.66 -0.53
CA ARG A 197 1.61 -25.18 0.81
C ARG A 197 2.39 -26.05 1.77
N GLY A 198 3.18 -25.45 2.64
CA GLY A 198 3.85 -26.17 3.71
C GLY A 198 2.82 -27.04 4.41
N THR A 199 3.14 -28.33 4.56
CA THR A 199 2.35 -29.30 5.32
C THR A 199 2.44 -28.99 6.82
N GLU A 200 2.20 -27.73 7.20
CA GLU A 200 1.87 -27.49 8.59
C GLU A 200 0.47 -28.04 8.80
N PRO A 201 0.26 -28.91 9.79
CA PRO A 201 -1.07 -29.27 10.17
C PRO A 201 -1.79 -27.93 10.43
N SER A 202 -2.70 -27.56 9.54
CA SER A 202 -3.73 -26.58 9.89
C SER A 202 -4.20 -27.05 11.24
N CYS A 203 -4.04 -26.20 12.27
CA CYS A 203 -4.64 -26.47 13.59
C CYS A 203 -5.98 -27.11 13.33
N GLU A 204 -6.16 -28.32 13.91
CA GLU A 204 -7.34 -29.16 13.74
C GLU A 204 -8.57 -28.31 13.55
N HIS A 205 -9.43 -28.72 12.65
CA HIS A 205 -10.71 -28.06 12.35
C HIS A 205 -11.53 -27.91 13.64
N SER A 206 -11.11 -27.01 14.51
CA SER A 206 -12.02 -26.43 15.48
C SER A 206 -13.10 -25.76 14.62
N ILE A 207 -14.33 -26.17 14.77
CA ILE A 207 -15.51 -25.63 14.10
C ILE A 207 -15.36 -24.12 14.07
N SER A 208 -14.99 -23.59 12.88
CA SER A 208 -14.71 -22.17 12.73
C SER A 208 -16.00 -21.43 13.06
N PRO A 209 -16.07 -20.61 14.10
CA PRO A 209 -17.30 -19.90 14.42
C PRO A 209 -17.72 -19.13 13.18
N GLY A 210 -19.01 -19.06 12.90
CA GLY A 210 -19.51 -18.35 11.71
C GLY A 210 -18.95 -16.94 11.64
N ILE A 211 -18.70 -16.46 10.43
CA ILE A 211 -18.07 -15.14 10.18
C ILE A 211 -18.74 -13.99 10.95
N THR A 212 -20.06 -14.08 11.17
CA THR A 212 -20.82 -13.11 11.94
C THR A 212 -20.35 -13.01 13.39
N LYS A 213 -20.12 -14.16 14.05
CA LYS A 213 -19.61 -14.18 15.42
C LYS A 213 -18.18 -13.64 15.51
N VAL A 214 -17.32 -13.96 14.54
CA VAL A 214 -15.97 -13.39 14.48
C VAL A 214 -16.02 -11.86 14.29
N LEU A 215 -16.92 -11.38 13.45
CA LEU A 215 -17.10 -9.94 13.24
C LEU A 215 -17.63 -9.26 14.52
N GLU A 216 -18.56 -9.85 15.23
CA GLU A 216 -19.05 -9.35 16.52
C GLU A 216 -17.92 -9.26 17.56
N GLU A 217 -17.08 -10.31 17.67
CA GLU A 217 -15.91 -10.32 18.56
C GLU A 217 -14.90 -9.20 18.20
N LEU A 218 -14.62 -9.01 16.91
CA LEU A 218 -13.70 -7.97 16.43
C LEU A 218 -14.27 -6.55 16.66
N LEU A 219 -15.56 -6.35 16.43
CA LEU A 219 -16.22 -5.06 16.67
C LEU A 219 -16.39 -4.75 18.16
N ALA A 220 -16.45 -5.74 19.02
CA ALA A 220 -16.44 -5.57 20.47
C ALA A 220 -15.06 -5.12 21.00
N ASN A 221 -13.95 -5.46 20.32
CA ASN A 221 -12.62 -5.03 20.67
C ASN A 221 -12.42 -3.56 20.28
N ARG A 222 -12.48 -2.69 21.29
CA ARG A 222 -12.46 -1.23 21.08
C ARG A 222 -11.11 -0.72 20.55
N THR A 223 -10.01 -1.35 20.94
CA THR A 223 -8.67 -1.01 20.42
C THR A 223 -8.57 -1.38 18.96
N PHE A 224 -9.00 -2.57 18.55
CA PHE A 224 -9.04 -3.00 17.16
C PHE A 224 -9.83 -2.02 16.29
N VAL A 225 -11.04 -1.64 16.70
CA VAL A 225 -11.88 -0.70 15.96
C VAL A 225 -11.21 0.66 15.83
N ASN A 226 -10.68 1.23 16.93
CA ASN A 226 -10.02 2.52 16.90
C ASN A 226 -8.72 2.49 16.08
N ALA A 227 -7.91 1.44 16.17
CA ALA A 227 -6.71 1.28 15.35
C ALA A 227 -7.05 1.18 13.86
N THR A 228 -8.07 0.37 13.49
CA THR A 228 -8.54 0.24 12.11
C THR A 228 -9.07 1.58 11.56
N LEU A 229 -9.86 2.32 12.32
CA LEU A 229 -10.37 3.64 11.91
C LEU A 229 -9.24 4.67 11.80
N SER A 230 -8.26 4.62 12.68
CA SER A 230 -7.05 5.45 12.60
C SER A 230 -6.26 5.15 11.32
N MET A 231 -6.03 3.88 11.01
CA MET A 231 -5.39 3.46 9.76
C MET A 231 -6.21 3.88 8.54
N THR A 232 -7.53 3.77 8.58
CA THR A 232 -8.42 4.16 7.48
C THR A 232 -8.31 5.65 7.16
N ALA A 233 -8.40 6.50 8.17
CA ALA A 233 -8.28 7.94 8.00
C ALA A 233 -6.87 8.34 7.51
N MET A 234 -5.83 7.67 7.98
CA MET A 234 -4.46 7.86 7.50
C MET A 234 -4.31 7.40 6.05
N THR A 235 -4.88 6.24 5.67
CA THR A 235 -4.84 5.73 4.29
C THR A 235 -5.61 6.63 3.33
N PHE A 236 -6.72 7.23 3.78
CA PHE A 236 -7.42 8.29 3.04
C PHE A 236 -6.47 9.46 2.71
N ALA A 237 -5.76 9.95 3.72
CA ALA A 237 -4.83 11.07 3.53
C ALA A 237 -3.67 10.69 2.59
N LEU A 238 -3.02 9.55 2.83
CA LEU A 238 -1.89 9.09 2.01
C LEU A 238 -2.29 8.81 0.56
N GLY A 239 -3.44 8.15 0.33
CA GLY A 239 -3.92 7.87 -1.02
C GLY A 239 -4.18 9.16 -1.82
N GLY A 240 -4.81 10.15 -1.15
CA GLY A 240 -5.02 11.46 -1.74
C GLY A 240 -3.71 12.21 -2.03
N LEU A 241 -2.80 12.26 -1.06
CA LEU A 241 -1.50 12.92 -1.24
C LEU A 241 -0.66 12.26 -2.33
N ALA A 242 -0.57 10.93 -2.33
CA ALA A 242 0.19 10.19 -3.34
C ALA A 242 -0.28 10.51 -4.76
N GLN A 243 -1.60 10.64 -4.96
CA GLN A 243 -2.15 10.94 -6.28
C GLN A 243 -2.02 12.41 -6.67
N TRP A 244 -2.18 13.34 -5.74
CA TRP A 244 -2.36 14.74 -6.08
C TRP A 244 -1.14 15.64 -5.84
N VAL A 245 -0.16 15.25 -4.99
CA VAL A 245 1.02 16.09 -4.72
C VAL A 245 1.83 16.37 -5.99
N PRO A 246 2.09 15.43 -6.92
CA PRO A 246 2.77 15.75 -8.17
C PRO A 246 2.07 16.86 -8.96
N SER A 247 0.73 16.77 -9.11
CA SER A 247 -0.07 17.81 -9.77
C SER A 247 -0.09 19.12 -9.00
N PHE A 248 -0.09 19.06 -7.66
CA PHE A 248 -0.02 20.25 -6.80
C PHE A 248 1.31 20.99 -6.98
N LEU A 249 2.43 20.29 -7.00
CA LEU A 249 3.76 20.90 -7.23
C LEU A 249 3.84 21.55 -8.61
N ASN A 250 3.30 20.89 -9.64
CA ASN A 250 3.24 21.43 -11.00
C ASN A 250 2.40 22.72 -11.04
N ARG A 251 1.16 22.70 -10.52
CA ARG A 251 0.22 23.83 -10.62
C ARG A 251 0.56 24.99 -9.70
N SER A 252 1.07 24.72 -8.48
CA SER A 252 1.30 25.75 -7.48
C SER A 252 2.66 26.41 -7.58
N PHE A 253 3.66 25.69 -8.09
CA PHE A 253 5.05 26.19 -8.15
C PHE A 253 5.64 26.18 -9.57
N GLY A 254 4.85 25.82 -10.59
CA GLY A 254 5.30 25.82 -12.00
C GLY A 254 6.40 24.79 -12.30
N LEU A 255 6.56 23.77 -11.45
CA LEU A 255 7.54 22.72 -11.71
C LEU A 255 7.10 21.90 -12.92
N ASP A 256 8.06 21.60 -13.79
CA ASP A 256 7.83 20.60 -14.83
C ASP A 256 7.55 19.22 -14.22
N VAL A 257 6.82 18.38 -14.98
CA VAL A 257 6.35 17.08 -14.47
C VAL A 257 7.51 16.20 -14.04
N GLY A 258 8.60 16.16 -14.80
CA GLY A 258 9.77 15.36 -14.47
C GLY A 258 10.44 15.79 -13.16
N ARG A 259 10.67 17.09 -12.97
CA ARG A 259 11.33 17.63 -11.79
C ARG A 259 10.47 17.54 -10.54
N GLY A 260 9.16 17.86 -10.66
CA GLY A 260 8.22 17.75 -9.55
C GLY A 260 8.14 16.32 -9.00
N ASN A 261 8.03 15.33 -9.88
CA ASN A 261 7.99 13.92 -9.52
C ASN A 261 9.32 13.40 -8.96
N LEU A 262 10.46 13.85 -9.48
CA LEU A 262 11.78 13.49 -8.94
C LEU A 262 11.93 13.96 -7.48
N LEU A 263 11.57 15.21 -7.20
CA LEU A 263 11.64 15.77 -5.84
C LEU A 263 10.69 15.06 -4.89
N PHE A 264 9.44 14.86 -5.30
CA PHE A 264 8.45 14.18 -4.47
C PHE A 264 8.83 12.72 -4.22
N GLY A 265 9.21 11.96 -5.23
CA GLY A 265 9.63 10.57 -5.08
C GLY A 265 10.86 10.41 -4.16
N ALA A 266 11.86 11.31 -4.29
CA ALA A 266 13.04 11.29 -3.41
C ALA A 266 12.66 11.59 -1.95
N ILE A 267 11.78 12.56 -1.71
CA ILE A 267 11.28 12.88 -0.36
C ILE A 267 10.54 11.67 0.20
N THR A 268 9.58 11.11 -0.54
CA THR A 268 8.73 10.00 -0.07
C THR A 268 9.55 8.78 0.33
N VAL A 269 10.57 8.39 -0.48
CA VAL A 269 11.40 7.23 -0.14
C VAL A 269 12.23 7.46 1.11
N VAL A 270 12.86 8.64 1.24
CA VAL A 270 13.70 8.94 2.39
C VAL A 270 12.87 9.07 3.66
N SER A 271 11.82 9.91 3.62
CA SER A 271 10.93 10.15 4.76
C SER A 271 10.18 8.87 5.16
N GLY A 272 9.74 8.06 4.17
CA GLY A 272 9.06 6.80 4.41
C GLY A 272 9.93 5.77 5.11
N ILE A 273 11.15 5.56 4.64
CA ILE A 273 12.09 4.61 5.26
C ILE A 273 12.47 5.08 6.67
N VAL A 274 12.94 6.32 6.79
CA VAL A 274 13.41 6.86 8.08
C VAL A 274 12.27 6.93 9.09
N GLY A 275 11.07 7.39 8.67
CA GLY A 275 9.87 7.46 9.52
C GLY A 275 9.42 6.08 10.00
N THR A 276 9.36 5.09 9.09
CA THR A 276 8.96 3.72 9.45
C THR A 276 9.94 3.08 10.45
N LEU A 277 11.25 3.22 10.22
CA LEU A 277 12.26 2.68 11.14
C LEU A 277 12.23 3.38 12.51
N ALA A 278 12.14 4.71 12.52
CA ALA A 278 12.01 5.49 13.73
C ALA A 278 10.74 5.15 14.51
N GLY A 279 9.61 4.97 13.80
CA GLY A 279 8.33 4.59 14.37
C GLY A 279 8.36 3.22 15.04
N GLY A 280 8.95 2.22 14.39
CA GLY A 280 9.14 0.89 14.97
C GLY A 280 10.00 0.96 16.25
N TRP A 281 11.16 1.61 16.17
CA TRP A 281 12.07 1.73 17.32
C TRP A 281 11.44 2.53 18.50
N LEU A 282 10.79 3.65 18.21
CA LEU A 282 10.09 4.44 19.23
C LEU A 282 8.92 3.66 19.82
N GLY A 283 8.15 2.98 18.98
CA GLY A 283 7.02 2.15 19.39
C GLY A 283 7.44 1.06 20.38
N ASP A 284 8.50 0.30 20.06
CA ASP A 284 9.02 -0.74 20.94
C ASP A 284 9.54 -0.18 22.26
N ARG A 285 10.20 0.98 22.22
CA ARG A 285 10.69 1.65 23.42
C ARG A 285 9.56 2.14 24.31
N MET A 286 8.51 2.73 23.72
CA MET A 286 7.35 3.23 24.45
C MET A 286 6.45 2.11 24.97
N LYS A 287 6.31 1.00 24.24
CA LYS A 287 5.59 -0.21 24.68
C LYS A 287 6.18 -0.77 25.99
N LYS A 288 7.50 -0.71 26.19
CA LYS A 288 8.15 -1.11 27.45
C LYS A 288 7.78 -0.22 28.64
N ARG A 289 7.25 0.99 28.39
CA ARG A 289 6.87 1.96 29.45
C ARG A 289 5.37 1.96 29.74
N ALA A 290 4.56 1.68 28.70
CA ALA A 290 3.11 1.67 28.83
C ALA A 290 2.48 0.73 27.78
N PRO A 291 1.42 -0.03 28.11
CA PRO A 291 0.73 -0.90 27.16
C PRO A 291 0.30 -0.17 25.88
N ALA A 292 -0.17 1.09 26.00
CA ALA A 292 -0.58 1.92 24.88
C ALA A 292 0.59 2.66 24.17
N GLY A 293 1.85 2.35 24.48
CA GLY A 293 3.04 3.03 23.99
C GLY A 293 3.11 3.11 22.45
N GLN A 294 2.71 2.06 21.77
CA GLN A 294 2.64 2.02 20.29
C GLN A 294 1.64 3.05 19.74
N LEU A 295 0.45 3.14 20.32
CA LEU A 295 -0.57 4.13 19.91
C LEU A 295 -0.17 5.56 20.29
N HIS A 296 0.57 5.78 21.38
CA HIS A 296 1.09 7.10 21.71
C HIS A 296 2.07 7.60 20.65
N VAL A 297 2.98 6.74 20.15
CA VAL A 297 3.90 7.10 19.04
C VAL A 297 3.13 7.42 17.77
N THR A 298 2.14 6.61 17.44
CA THR A 298 1.25 6.85 16.30
C THR A 298 0.53 8.20 16.41
N ALA A 299 -0.11 8.45 17.54
CA ALA A 299 -0.86 9.68 17.77
C ALA A 299 0.05 10.91 17.72
N ALA A 300 1.23 10.84 18.34
CA ALA A 300 2.23 11.91 18.27
C ALA A 300 2.66 12.19 16.82
N GLY A 301 2.90 11.16 16.04
CA GLY A 301 3.20 11.28 14.61
C GLY A 301 2.10 12.03 13.86
N PHE A 302 0.84 11.67 14.07
CA PHE A 302 -0.29 12.33 13.41
C PHE A 302 -0.52 13.76 13.88
N VAL A 303 -0.41 14.02 15.19
CA VAL A 303 -0.56 15.39 15.78
C VAL A 303 0.52 16.33 15.24
N LEU A 304 1.74 15.86 15.03
CA LEU A 304 2.83 16.65 14.46
C LEU A 304 2.77 16.72 12.94
N GLY A 305 2.39 15.63 12.27
CA GLY A 305 2.32 15.55 10.82
C GLY A 305 1.19 16.38 10.21
N ALA A 306 0.01 16.42 10.85
CA ALA A 306 -1.14 17.17 10.30
C ALA A 306 -0.86 18.67 10.13
N PRO A 307 -0.36 19.43 11.13
CA PRO A 307 -0.04 20.84 10.92
C PRO A 307 1.10 21.05 9.92
N LEU A 308 2.09 20.16 9.84
CA LEU A 308 3.13 20.23 8.84
C LEU A 308 2.58 20.03 7.42
N ALA A 309 1.61 19.13 7.24
CA ALA A 309 0.90 18.98 5.97
C ALA A 309 0.11 20.25 5.59
N VAL A 310 -0.52 20.94 6.56
CA VAL A 310 -1.14 22.24 6.33
C VAL A 310 -0.10 23.27 5.89
N VAL A 311 1.05 23.34 6.58
CA VAL A 311 2.15 24.25 6.21
C VAL A 311 2.64 23.94 4.79
N ALA A 312 2.80 22.67 4.41
CA ALA A 312 3.22 22.28 3.07
C ALA A 312 2.23 22.79 1.99
N ILE A 313 0.93 22.57 2.21
CA ILE A 313 -0.12 22.93 1.26
C ILE A 313 -0.26 24.46 1.13
N LEU A 314 -0.18 25.19 2.25
CA LEU A 314 -0.35 26.65 2.26
C LEU A 314 0.95 27.43 2.01
N SER A 315 2.08 26.73 1.89
CA SER A 315 3.39 27.37 1.70
C SER A 315 3.41 28.31 0.49
N PRO A 316 3.98 29.53 0.64
CA PRO A 316 4.17 30.46 -0.47
C PRO A 316 5.43 30.15 -1.29
N SER A 317 6.37 29.34 -0.79
CA SER A 317 7.64 29.05 -1.43
C SER A 317 7.90 27.55 -1.56
N LEU A 318 8.52 27.15 -2.68
CA LEU A 318 8.86 25.76 -2.95
C LEU A 318 9.78 25.13 -1.89
N PRO A 319 10.89 25.78 -1.44
CA PRO A 319 11.76 25.18 -0.41
C PRO A 319 11.01 24.87 0.90
N LEU A 320 10.17 25.80 1.35
CA LEU A 320 9.36 25.57 2.56
C LEU A 320 8.34 24.46 2.37
N CYS A 321 7.70 24.40 1.20
CA CYS A 321 6.76 23.34 0.85
C CYS A 321 7.45 21.97 0.90
N LEU A 322 8.59 21.80 0.23
CA LEU A 322 9.32 20.53 0.20
C LEU A 322 9.82 20.10 1.57
N ALA A 323 10.35 21.04 2.37
CA ALA A 323 10.78 20.76 3.73
C ALA A 323 9.60 20.33 4.62
N ALA A 324 8.46 21.01 4.48
CA ALA A 324 7.25 20.68 5.23
C ALA A 324 6.66 19.32 4.78
N ILE A 325 6.68 18.98 3.48
CA ILE A 325 6.30 17.64 2.98
C ILE A 325 7.21 16.57 3.59
N ALA A 326 8.53 16.78 3.56
CA ALA A 326 9.50 15.81 4.09
C ALA A 326 9.26 15.54 5.58
N LEU A 327 9.06 16.56 6.37
CA LEU A 327 8.77 16.44 7.80
C LEU A 327 7.38 15.84 8.05
N ALA A 328 6.36 16.27 7.31
CA ALA A 328 5.02 15.70 7.43
C ALA A 328 5.05 14.19 7.12
N GLU A 329 5.62 13.76 6.00
CA GLU A 329 5.74 12.35 5.65
C GLU A 329 6.53 11.56 6.70
N PHE A 330 7.65 12.08 7.19
CA PHE A 330 8.40 11.44 8.26
C PHE A 330 7.51 11.14 9.48
N PHE A 331 6.75 12.13 9.96
CA PHE A 331 5.85 11.95 11.10
C PHE A 331 4.67 11.03 10.78
N LEU A 332 4.13 11.11 9.57
CA LEU A 332 3.04 10.25 9.14
C LEU A 332 3.47 8.78 9.06
N PHE A 333 4.69 8.49 8.60
CA PHE A 333 5.20 7.11 8.50
C PHE A 333 5.61 6.49 9.84
N LEU A 334 5.66 7.25 10.95
CA LEU A 334 5.89 6.69 12.29
C LEU A 334 4.84 5.65 12.70
N ASN A 335 3.64 5.68 12.14
CA ASN A 335 2.55 4.76 12.48
C ASN A 335 2.72 3.34 11.95
N THR A 336 3.52 3.14 10.90
CA THR A 336 3.53 1.92 10.08
C THR A 336 3.83 0.65 10.90
N GLY A 337 4.85 0.66 11.73
CA GLY A 337 5.16 -0.45 12.66
C GLY A 337 4.17 -0.53 13.83
N PRO A 338 4.03 0.56 14.59
CA PRO A 338 3.21 0.62 15.79
C PRO A 338 1.76 0.15 15.63
N LEU A 339 1.03 0.61 14.61
CA LEU A 339 -0.36 0.21 14.42
C LEU A 339 -0.52 -1.29 14.11
N ASN A 340 0.36 -1.83 13.27
CA ASN A 340 0.35 -3.27 12.99
C ASN A 340 0.66 -4.09 14.24
N THR A 341 1.59 -3.64 15.08
CA THR A 341 1.93 -4.30 16.35
C THR A 341 0.74 -4.29 17.30
N VAL A 342 0.02 -3.16 17.43
CA VAL A 342 -1.19 -3.08 18.25
C VAL A 342 -2.24 -4.10 17.81
N LEU A 343 -2.50 -4.22 16.50
CA LEU A 343 -3.46 -5.22 15.99
C LEU A 343 -3.07 -6.65 16.38
N VAL A 344 -1.77 -6.98 16.33
CA VAL A 344 -1.29 -8.31 16.75
C VAL A 344 -1.48 -8.52 18.24
N ASP A 345 -1.24 -7.49 19.06
CA ASP A 345 -1.26 -7.56 20.52
C ASP A 345 -2.69 -7.69 21.11
N VAL A 346 -3.66 -7.06 20.46
CA VAL A 346 -5.06 -7.04 20.97
C VAL A 346 -5.95 -8.12 20.35
N LEU A 347 -5.44 -8.85 19.35
CA LEU A 347 -6.18 -9.93 18.70
C LEU A 347 -5.66 -11.30 19.12
N ARG A 348 -6.57 -12.21 19.41
CA ARG A 348 -6.27 -13.63 19.63
C ARG A 348 -5.57 -14.21 18.39
N PRO A 349 -4.61 -15.15 18.55
CA PRO A 349 -3.88 -15.75 17.43
C PRO A 349 -4.78 -16.33 16.33
N ASP A 350 -5.90 -16.98 16.72
CA ASP A 350 -6.88 -17.57 15.80
C ASP A 350 -7.76 -16.54 15.07
N ARG A 351 -7.73 -15.26 15.48
CA ARG A 351 -8.49 -14.14 14.89
C ARG A 351 -7.61 -13.16 14.10
N ARG A 352 -6.30 -13.22 14.25
CA ARG A 352 -5.36 -12.26 13.63
C ARG A 352 -5.54 -12.18 12.12
N ALA A 353 -5.57 -13.31 11.42
CA ALA A 353 -5.70 -13.34 9.96
C ALA A 353 -7.00 -12.65 9.49
N THR A 354 -8.13 -12.95 10.13
CA THR A 354 -9.42 -12.33 9.81
C THR A 354 -9.42 -10.85 10.17
N GLY A 355 -8.87 -10.46 11.33
CA GLY A 355 -8.75 -9.08 11.76
C GLY A 355 -7.92 -8.24 10.78
N PHE A 356 -6.76 -8.74 10.36
CA PHE A 356 -5.95 -8.08 9.33
C PHE A 356 -6.68 -7.98 7.98
N ALA A 357 -7.38 -9.03 7.55
CA ALA A 357 -8.14 -9.00 6.31
C ALA A 357 -9.24 -7.92 6.34
N ILE A 358 -9.98 -7.81 7.44
CA ILE A 358 -10.99 -6.77 7.63
C ILE A 358 -10.35 -5.38 7.68
N THR A 359 -9.25 -5.22 8.39
CA THR A 359 -8.51 -3.96 8.44
C THR A 359 -8.05 -3.54 7.04
N ILE A 360 -7.40 -4.44 6.28
CA ILE A 360 -6.92 -4.16 4.92
C ILE A 360 -8.08 -3.79 4.00
N PHE A 361 -9.19 -4.54 4.05
CA PHE A 361 -10.39 -4.20 3.29
C PHE A 361 -10.91 -2.80 3.63
N THR A 362 -11.01 -2.49 4.92
CA THR A 362 -11.57 -1.22 5.40
C THR A 362 -10.70 -0.03 5.04
N ILE A 363 -9.38 -0.13 5.22
CA ILE A 363 -8.44 0.96 4.90
C ILE A 363 -8.42 1.28 3.39
N HIS A 364 -8.55 0.27 2.55
CA HIS A 364 -8.60 0.47 1.11
C HIS A 364 -9.99 0.93 0.65
N ALA A 365 -11.07 0.30 1.12
CA ALA A 365 -12.43 0.64 0.67
C ALA A 365 -12.86 2.05 1.09
N LEU A 366 -12.54 2.47 2.32
CA LEU A 366 -12.92 3.77 2.89
C LEU A 366 -11.77 4.79 2.93
N GLY A 367 -10.56 4.39 2.56
CA GLY A 367 -9.38 5.25 2.49
C GLY A 367 -9.03 5.61 1.05
N ASP A 368 -8.03 4.95 0.52
CA ASP A 368 -7.41 5.31 -0.77
C ASP A 368 -8.26 4.99 -2.02
N ALA A 369 -9.31 4.17 -1.91
CA ALA A 369 -10.23 3.98 -3.03
C ALA A 369 -11.13 5.20 -3.28
N ILE A 370 -11.50 5.94 -2.23
CA ILE A 370 -12.43 7.07 -2.36
C ILE A 370 -11.74 8.43 -2.34
N SER A 371 -10.60 8.55 -1.64
CA SER A 371 -9.94 9.84 -1.44
C SER A 371 -9.54 10.56 -2.74
N PRO A 372 -9.04 9.88 -3.78
CA PRO A 372 -8.67 10.55 -5.01
C PRO A 372 -9.84 11.25 -5.72
N ALA A 373 -10.98 10.55 -5.82
CA ALA A 373 -12.17 11.10 -6.44
C ALA A 373 -12.79 12.26 -5.64
N ILE A 374 -12.79 12.14 -4.29
CA ILE A 374 -13.27 13.20 -3.40
C ILE A 374 -12.39 14.45 -3.55
N ILE A 375 -11.07 14.32 -3.50
CA ILE A 375 -10.16 15.46 -3.66
C ILE A 375 -10.29 16.05 -5.07
N GLY A 376 -10.42 15.23 -6.11
CA GLY A 376 -10.65 15.69 -7.47
C GLY A 376 -11.92 16.52 -7.60
N SER A 377 -13.02 16.04 -7.01
CA SER A 377 -14.31 16.75 -7.02
C SER A 377 -14.26 18.08 -6.27
N LEU A 378 -13.61 18.10 -5.11
CA LEU A 378 -13.37 19.33 -4.35
C LEU A 378 -12.43 20.28 -5.10
N SER A 379 -11.47 19.75 -5.85
CA SER A 379 -10.53 20.53 -6.64
C SER A 379 -11.22 21.27 -7.79
N ASP A 380 -12.21 20.65 -8.43
CA ASP A 380 -12.98 21.32 -9.50
C ASP A 380 -13.81 22.49 -8.97
N ILE A 381 -14.18 22.50 -7.67
CA ILE A 381 -14.98 23.56 -7.04
C ILE A 381 -14.09 24.63 -6.41
N TRP A 382 -13.07 24.25 -5.64
CA TRP A 382 -12.29 25.14 -4.77
C TRP A 382 -10.83 25.27 -5.18
N GLY A 383 -10.41 24.57 -6.23
CA GLY A 383 -9.02 24.46 -6.63
C GLY A 383 -8.24 23.43 -5.81
N LEU A 384 -7.20 22.85 -6.42
CA LEU A 384 -6.47 21.72 -5.88
C LEU A 384 -5.80 22.02 -4.50
N ARG A 385 -5.26 23.22 -4.32
CA ARG A 385 -4.65 23.64 -3.06
C ARG A 385 -5.64 23.58 -1.89
N SER A 386 -6.85 24.08 -2.07
CA SER A 386 -7.90 24.05 -1.04
C SER A 386 -8.44 22.64 -0.81
N ALA A 387 -8.63 21.88 -1.89
CA ALA A 387 -9.11 20.50 -1.82
C ALA A 387 -8.15 19.59 -1.02
N LEU A 388 -6.85 19.79 -1.15
CA LEU A 388 -5.85 19.02 -0.42
C LEU A 388 -5.92 19.21 1.10
N LEU A 389 -6.52 20.29 1.62
CA LEU A 389 -6.68 20.52 3.05
C LEU A 389 -7.57 19.47 3.76
N ILE A 390 -8.33 18.67 3.00
CA ILE A 390 -9.04 17.52 3.58
C ILE A 390 -8.07 16.45 4.08
N THR A 391 -6.86 16.35 3.53
CA THR A 391 -5.87 15.33 3.94
C THR A 391 -5.33 15.56 5.34
N PRO A 392 -4.84 16.75 5.76
CA PRO A 392 -4.47 16.98 7.16
C PRO A 392 -5.66 16.88 8.12
N LEU A 393 -6.89 17.20 7.68
CA LEU A 393 -8.08 16.94 8.48
C LEU A 393 -8.28 15.44 8.72
N ALA A 394 -8.13 14.60 7.70
CA ALA A 394 -8.19 13.16 7.86
C ALA A 394 -7.08 12.64 8.79
N VAL A 395 -5.86 13.18 8.72
CA VAL A 395 -4.77 12.86 9.67
C VAL A 395 -5.13 13.26 11.10
N ALA A 396 -5.77 14.42 11.30
CA ALA A 396 -6.24 14.82 12.63
C ALA A 396 -7.30 13.86 13.16
N VAL A 397 -8.21 13.37 12.31
CA VAL A 397 -9.18 12.32 12.65
C VAL A 397 -8.46 11.02 13.02
N ALA A 398 -7.42 10.63 12.27
CA ALA A 398 -6.59 9.48 12.59
C ALA A 398 -5.93 9.60 13.98
N ALA A 399 -5.43 10.79 14.32
CA ALA A 399 -4.87 11.08 15.64
C ALA A 399 -5.91 10.91 16.77
N VAL A 400 -7.15 11.39 16.56
CA VAL A 400 -8.23 11.23 17.54
C VAL A 400 -8.54 9.75 17.80
N PHE A 401 -8.64 8.94 16.76
CA PHE A 401 -8.87 7.51 16.93
C PHE A 401 -7.68 6.81 17.59
N ALA A 402 -6.44 7.16 17.26
CA ALA A 402 -5.25 6.61 17.91
C ALA A 402 -5.25 6.93 19.42
N LEU A 403 -5.50 8.20 19.79
CA LEU A 403 -5.59 8.64 21.20
C LEU A 403 -6.74 7.97 21.93
N ARG A 404 -7.90 7.83 21.27
CA ARG A 404 -9.05 7.13 21.86
C ARG A 404 -8.74 5.64 22.10
N GLY A 405 -8.05 5.00 21.17
CA GLY A 405 -7.62 3.61 21.29
C GLY A 405 -6.72 3.36 22.49
N CYS A 406 -5.86 4.34 22.86
CA CYS A 406 -4.96 4.23 24.01
C CYS A 406 -5.68 3.86 25.33
N ARG A 407 -6.96 4.21 25.47
CA ARG A 407 -7.74 3.99 26.68
C ARG A 407 -8.17 2.53 26.87
N PHE A 408 -8.13 1.72 25.82
CA PHE A 408 -8.68 0.38 25.81
C PHE A 408 -7.63 -0.71 25.66
N VAL A 409 -6.39 -0.36 25.27
CA VAL A 409 -5.33 -1.33 24.93
C VAL A 409 -5.12 -2.36 26.04
N GLU A 410 -4.98 -1.94 27.29
CA GLU A 410 -4.67 -2.83 28.39
C GLU A 410 -5.80 -3.83 28.64
N ALA A 411 -7.05 -3.38 28.65
CA ALA A 411 -8.22 -4.24 28.84
C ALA A 411 -8.39 -5.24 27.68
N ASP A 412 -8.19 -4.79 26.44
CA ASP A 412 -8.34 -5.64 25.26
C ASP A 412 -7.19 -6.66 25.14
N GLN A 413 -5.95 -6.30 25.55
CA GLN A 413 -4.84 -7.25 25.65
C GLN A 413 -5.10 -8.34 26.69
N GLN A 414 -5.54 -7.96 27.89
CA GLN A 414 -5.89 -8.92 28.95
C GLN A 414 -7.02 -9.87 28.49
N THR A 415 -8.01 -9.35 27.79
CA THR A 415 -9.09 -10.18 27.22
C THR A 415 -8.57 -11.15 26.17
N ALA A 416 -7.62 -10.72 25.33
CA ALA A 416 -7.02 -11.58 24.32
C ALA A 416 -6.17 -12.71 24.93
N GLU A 417 -5.50 -12.44 26.06
CA GLU A 417 -4.66 -13.41 26.79
C GLU A 417 -5.52 -14.37 27.64
N SER A 418 -6.55 -13.87 28.35
CA SER A 418 -7.40 -14.70 29.23
C SER A 418 -8.22 -15.75 28.47
N ASN A 419 -8.54 -15.51 27.21
CA ASN A 419 -9.23 -16.47 26.36
C ASN A 419 -8.28 -17.54 25.74
N LEU A 420 -6.99 -17.54 26.09
CA LEU A 420 -6.02 -18.56 25.69
C LEU A 420 -5.82 -19.63 26.76
N LEU A 421 -6.25 -19.37 27.99
CA LEU A 421 -6.26 -20.30 29.15
C LEU A 421 -7.60 -21.01 29.23
#